data_fae0e04a4e0e8f541b0ee23e21de8d25
#
_entry.id   fae0e04a4e0e8f541b0ee23e21de8d25
#
_cell.length_a   1.000
_cell.length_b   1.000
_cell.length_c   1.000
_cell.angle_alpha   90.00
_cell.angle_beta   90.00
_cell.angle_gamma   90.00
#
_symmetry.space_group_name_H-M   'P 1'
#
loop_
_entity.id
_entity.type
_entity.pdbx_description
1 polymer ?
#
loop_
_entity_poly.entity_id
_entity_poly.type
_entity_poly.pdbx_seq_one_letter_code
_entity_poly.pdbx_strand_id
1 'polypeptide(L)'
;FLTPEGRYVGAAWYKREIHIPSSWKSKRVMLFLERPHIETTVWINNQRIGSQNSLSTPHEYDITAAIRPGKSTLTLRIDNHDSCAKVGQNSHSITDHTQGNWNGVVGRMYLYVLPEVSFRDIQVFPEPDKQQARVRMVIQGHKSSVKLSLKAESFNSDIPHRVPEITQTFSKNDLKDTLEMVLPMGKNMQLWDEFHPTLYKLTATLTQANQSDTREVEFGMRTFTIQGLSLIHI
;
A
#
# COMPACT_ATOMS: atom_id res chain seq x y z
N PHE A 1 14.78 2.81 29.51
CA PHE A 1 14.81 1.39 29.14
C PHE A 1 13.57 1.08 28.31
N LEU A 2 13.76 0.38 27.20
CA LEU A 2 12.67 0.01 26.29
C LEU A 2 12.04 -1.35 26.63
N THR A 3 12.57 -2.02 27.64
CA THR A 3 12.02 -3.30 28.10
C THR A 3 10.81 -3.06 28.97
N PRO A 4 9.63 -3.57 28.62
CA PRO A 4 8.43 -3.43 29.44
C PRO A 4 8.59 -4.16 30.78
N GLU A 5 7.96 -3.64 31.86
CA GLU A 5 7.97 -4.25 33.19
C GLU A 5 7.36 -5.66 33.19
N GLY A 6 6.45 -5.95 32.27
CA GLY A 6 5.83 -7.26 32.07
C GLY A 6 6.08 -7.76 30.65
N ARG A 7 6.75 -8.91 30.52
CA ARG A 7 6.93 -9.60 29.25
C ARG A 7 5.71 -10.45 28.94
N TYR A 8 5.10 -10.24 27.77
CA TYR A 8 4.05 -11.11 27.25
C TYR A 8 4.44 -11.66 25.87
N VAL A 9 4.49 -12.97 25.76
CA VAL A 9 4.67 -13.68 24.47
C VAL A 9 3.50 -14.64 24.32
N GLY A 10 2.77 -14.50 23.24
CA GLY A 10 1.60 -15.30 22.97
C GLY A 10 0.52 -14.57 22.21
N ALA A 11 -0.62 -15.25 22.06
CA ALA A 11 -1.78 -14.72 21.37
C ALA A 11 -2.65 -13.87 22.32
N ALA A 12 -2.82 -12.59 22.01
CA ALA A 12 -3.80 -11.72 22.66
C ALA A 12 -5.03 -11.52 21.79
N TRP A 13 -6.18 -11.38 22.42
CA TRP A 13 -7.46 -11.23 21.75
C TRP A 13 -8.04 -9.85 22.02
N TYR A 14 -8.38 -9.15 20.94
CA TYR A 14 -8.99 -7.82 20.96
C TYR A 14 -10.36 -7.92 20.32
N LYS A 15 -11.37 -7.37 20.97
CA LYS A 15 -12.76 -7.40 20.50
C LYS A 15 -13.39 -6.02 20.59
N ARG A 16 -14.05 -5.60 19.50
CA ARG A 16 -14.74 -4.29 19.44
C ARG A 16 -16.01 -4.37 18.62
N GLU A 17 -17.06 -3.69 19.07
CA GLU A 17 -18.21 -3.38 18.23
C GLU A 17 -17.82 -2.26 17.25
N ILE A 18 -18.14 -2.45 15.99
CA ILE A 18 -17.95 -1.50 14.90
C ILE A 18 -19.29 -1.20 14.26
N HIS A 19 -19.46 0.03 13.76
CA HIS A 19 -20.66 0.44 13.04
C HIS A 19 -20.36 0.65 11.57
N ILE A 20 -21.06 -0.07 10.69
CA ILE A 20 -20.92 0.04 9.24
C ILE A 20 -22.02 0.99 8.72
N PRO A 21 -21.63 2.15 8.16
CA PRO A 21 -22.58 3.11 7.61
C PRO A 21 -23.42 2.51 6.48
N SER A 22 -24.69 2.90 6.37
CA SER A 22 -25.57 2.47 5.27
C SER A 22 -25.05 2.91 3.89
N SER A 23 -24.33 4.03 3.83
CA SER A 23 -23.66 4.54 2.61
C SER A 23 -22.54 3.62 2.09
N TRP A 24 -22.12 2.62 2.88
CA TRP A 24 -21.11 1.63 2.49
C TRP A 24 -21.74 0.36 1.91
N LYS A 25 -23.07 0.28 1.86
CA LYS A 25 -23.77 -0.83 1.19
C LYS A 25 -23.28 -0.99 -0.24
N SER A 26 -22.98 -2.21 -0.64
CA SER A 26 -22.48 -2.57 -1.97
C SER A 26 -21.10 -1.98 -2.34
N LYS A 27 -20.38 -1.41 -1.36
CA LYS A 27 -18.98 -1.01 -1.55
C LYS A 27 -18.05 -2.08 -1.00
N ARG A 28 -16.84 -2.08 -1.51
CA ARG A 28 -15.77 -2.92 -0.98
C ARG A 28 -15.20 -2.27 0.29
N VAL A 29 -15.17 -3.01 1.38
CA VAL A 29 -14.74 -2.50 2.69
C VAL A 29 -13.51 -3.24 3.15
N MET A 30 -12.49 -2.47 3.49
CA MET A 30 -11.19 -2.94 3.93
C MET A 30 -10.95 -2.58 5.40
N LEU A 31 -10.31 -3.48 6.14
CA LEU A 31 -9.71 -3.21 7.44
C LEU A 31 -8.21 -3.02 7.25
N PHE A 32 -7.68 -1.91 7.76
CA PHE A 32 -6.26 -1.56 7.75
C PHE A 32 -5.71 -1.58 9.17
N LEU A 33 -4.57 -2.28 9.37
CA LEU A 33 -3.80 -2.35 10.60
C LEU A 33 -2.36 -1.94 10.27
N GLU A 34 -1.89 -0.80 10.77
CA GLU A 34 -0.63 -0.21 10.32
C GLU A 34 0.59 -1.05 10.68
N ARG A 35 0.77 -1.36 11.94
CA ARG A 35 1.92 -2.11 12.45
C ARG A 35 1.47 -3.09 13.53
N PRO A 36 0.88 -4.21 13.13
CA PRO A 36 0.61 -5.29 14.07
C PRO A 36 1.89 -6.07 14.37
N HIS A 37 2.01 -6.61 15.59
CA HIS A 37 3.20 -7.34 15.98
C HIS A 37 2.81 -8.72 16.54
N ILE A 38 2.89 -9.79 15.79
CA ILE A 38 3.51 -10.06 14.46
C ILE A 38 2.45 -10.64 13.51
N GLU A 39 1.80 -11.73 13.91
CA GLU A 39 0.73 -12.40 13.17
C GLU A 39 -0.63 -11.87 13.61
N THR A 40 -1.49 -11.56 12.66
CA THR A 40 -2.90 -11.25 12.97
C THR A 40 -3.83 -12.26 12.33
N THR A 41 -4.91 -12.59 13.03
CA THR A 41 -6.07 -13.27 12.48
C THR A 41 -7.32 -12.44 12.79
N VAL A 42 -8.18 -12.27 11.78
CA VAL A 42 -9.36 -11.41 11.85
C VAL A 42 -10.64 -12.20 11.72
N TRP A 43 -11.62 -11.85 12.53
CA TRP A 43 -13.02 -12.31 12.43
C TRP A 43 -13.98 -11.13 12.44
N ILE A 44 -15.05 -11.27 11.69
CA ILE A 44 -16.23 -10.40 11.75
C ILE A 44 -17.44 -11.28 12.13
N ASN A 45 -18.12 -10.96 13.22
CA ASN A 45 -19.31 -11.70 13.70
C ASN A 45 -19.08 -13.22 13.72
N ASN A 46 -17.97 -13.69 14.25
CA ASN A 46 -17.55 -15.10 14.29
C ASN A 46 -17.12 -15.72 12.94
N GLN A 47 -17.27 -15.04 11.81
CA GLN A 47 -16.74 -15.46 10.53
C GLN A 47 -15.26 -15.12 10.42
N ARG A 48 -14.41 -16.13 10.23
CA ARG A 48 -12.97 -15.92 10.00
C ARG A 48 -12.76 -15.31 8.62
N ILE A 49 -12.02 -14.18 8.59
CA ILE A 49 -11.67 -13.45 7.36
C ILE A 49 -10.34 -13.96 6.80
N GLY A 50 -9.31 -14.04 7.66
CA GLY A 50 -7.98 -14.46 7.24
C GLY A 50 -6.92 -14.25 8.30
N SER A 51 -5.68 -14.59 7.95
CA SER A 51 -4.48 -14.31 8.73
C SER A 51 -3.41 -13.70 7.86
N GLN A 52 -2.61 -12.81 8.44
CA GLN A 52 -1.41 -12.24 7.82
C GLN A 52 -0.28 -12.22 8.83
N ASN A 53 0.94 -12.35 8.32
CA ASN A 53 2.15 -12.41 9.11
C ASN A 53 3.21 -11.54 8.42
N SER A 54 3.49 -10.38 8.98
CA SER A 54 4.53 -9.46 8.52
C SER A 54 4.94 -8.53 9.65
N LEU A 55 6.24 -8.24 9.76
CA LEU A 55 6.78 -7.26 10.70
C LEU A 55 6.81 -5.84 10.13
N SER A 56 6.92 -5.69 8.83
CA SER A 56 7.31 -4.43 8.19
C SER A 56 6.25 -3.85 7.25
N THR A 57 5.18 -4.57 7.01
CA THR A 57 4.08 -4.09 6.16
C THR A 57 2.77 -4.05 6.92
N PRO A 58 1.86 -3.13 6.60
CA PRO A 58 0.51 -3.15 7.13
C PRO A 58 -0.21 -4.45 6.82
N HIS A 59 -1.14 -4.85 7.68
CA HIS A 59 -2.07 -5.93 7.39
C HIS A 59 -3.39 -5.37 6.91
N GLU A 60 -3.84 -5.82 5.75
CA GLU A 60 -5.09 -5.38 5.13
C GLU A 60 -6.01 -6.56 4.86
N TYR A 61 -7.28 -6.42 5.23
CA TYR A 61 -8.28 -7.46 5.09
C TYR A 61 -9.51 -6.95 4.35
N ASP A 62 -9.93 -7.67 3.32
CA ASP A 62 -11.22 -7.46 2.69
C ASP A 62 -12.32 -8.11 3.55
N ILE A 63 -13.12 -7.27 4.20
CA ILE A 63 -14.21 -7.72 5.08
C ILE A 63 -15.58 -7.62 4.44
N THR A 64 -15.65 -7.27 3.16
CA THR A 64 -16.89 -6.95 2.42
C THR A 64 -17.95 -8.04 2.54
N ALA A 65 -17.56 -9.30 2.38
CA ALA A 65 -18.50 -10.43 2.41
C ALA A 65 -19.11 -10.70 3.79
N ALA A 66 -18.39 -10.29 4.85
CA ALA A 66 -18.76 -10.59 6.25
C ALA A 66 -19.55 -9.47 6.94
N ILE A 67 -19.68 -8.30 6.32
CA ILE A 67 -20.34 -7.14 6.92
C ILE A 67 -21.71 -6.86 6.28
N ARG A 68 -22.54 -6.14 7.04
CA ARG A 68 -23.78 -5.51 6.58
C ARG A 68 -23.87 -4.13 7.25
N PRO A 69 -24.62 -3.17 6.71
CA PRO A 69 -24.90 -1.92 7.39
C PRO A 69 -25.44 -2.15 8.81
N GLY A 70 -24.98 -1.36 9.76
CA GLY A 70 -25.31 -1.48 11.17
C GLY A 70 -24.16 -2.01 12.01
N LYS A 71 -24.48 -2.64 13.13
CA LYS A 71 -23.50 -3.16 14.09
C LYS A 71 -22.88 -4.47 13.64
N SER A 72 -21.58 -4.57 13.82
CA SER A 72 -20.80 -5.80 13.64
C SER A 72 -19.74 -5.90 14.73
N THR A 73 -19.30 -7.10 15.02
CA THR A 73 -18.21 -7.33 15.98
C THR A 73 -16.93 -7.65 15.22
N LEU A 74 -15.91 -6.82 15.40
CA LEU A 74 -14.55 -7.10 14.97
C LEU A 74 -13.80 -7.83 16.09
N THR A 75 -13.17 -8.96 15.77
CA THR A 75 -12.27 -9.69 16.67
C THR A 75 -10.91 -9.86 15.98
N LEU A 76 -9.85 -9.51 16.70
CA LEU A 76 -8.46 -9.68 16.28
C LEU A 76 -7.78 -10.64 17.26
N ARG A 77 -7.09 -11.64 16.75
CA ARG A 77 -6.06 -12.38 17.47
C ARG A 77 -4.72 -11.88 16.98
N ILE A 78 -3.87 -11.43 17.88
CA ILE A 78 -2.52 -10.97 17.55
C ILE A 78 -1.55 -11.83 18.32
N ASP A 79 -0.61 -12.45 17.61
CA ASP A 79 0.37 -13.36 18.15
C ASP A 79 1.78 -12.83 17.90
N ASN A 80 2.53 -12.64 18.97
CA ASN A 80 3.89 -12.10 18.95
C ASN A 80 4.97 -13.13 19.23
N HIS A 81 4.71 -14.43 19.04
CA HIS A 81 5.75 -15.44 19.12
C HIS A 81 6.82 -15.21 18.04
N ASP A 82 8.07 -15.46 18.39
CA ASP A 82 9.22 -15.38 17.48
C ASP A 82 9.05 -16.28 16.26
N SER A 83 8.39 -17.43 16.42
CA SER A 83 8.07 -18.37 15.35
C SER A 83 7.15 -17.79 14.26
N CYS A 84 6.40 -16.73 14.59
CA CYS A 84 5.56 -16.02 13.61
C CYS A 84 6.39 -15.23 12.61
N ALA A 85 7.59 -14.77 13.00
CA ALA A 85 8.51 -14.06 12.14
C ALA A 85 9.79 -14.90 11.93
N LYS A 86 9.99 -15.42 10.77
CA LYS A 86 11.15 -16.28 10.45
C LYS A 86 12.47 -15.48 10.28
N VAL A 87 12.78 -14.61 11.22
CA VAL A 87 13.96 -13.72 11.18
C VAL A 87 15.10 -14.14 12.12
N GLY A 88 14.90 -15.24 12.90
CA GLY A 88 15.88 -15.73 13.87
C GLY A 88 15.83 -14.99 15.22
N GLN A 89 16.26 -15.71 16.27
CA GLN A 89 16.15 -15.25 17.67
C GLN A 89 16.94 -13.97 17.97
N ASN A 90 18.02 -13.73 17.24
CA ASN A 90 18.90 -12.57 17.45
C ASN A 90 18.59 -11.42 16.49
N SER A 91 17.44 -11.46 15.81
CA SER A 91 17.03 -10.36 14.95
C SER A 91 16.77 -9.10 15.78
N HIS A 92 17.33 -7.97 15.35
CA HIS A 92 17.15 -6.67 15.99
C HIS A 92 15.66 -6.27 16.15
N SER A 93 14.79 -6.81 15.31
CA SER A 93 13.37 -6.48 15.29
C SER A 93 12.53 -7.18 16.37
N ILE A 94 13.03 -8.26 16.98
CA ILE A 94 12.26 -9.08 17.93
C ILE A 94 13.00 -9.42 19.21
N THR A 95 14.29 -9.07 19.33
CA THR A 95 15.08 -9.39 20.53
C THR A 95 14.83 -8.41 21.65
N ASP A 96 14.65 -8.90 22.87
CA ASP A 96 14.49 -8.08 24.06
C ASP A 96 15.75 -7.24 24.40
N HIS A 97 16.90 -7.55 23.80
CA HIS A 97 18.14 -6.79 23.98
C HIS A 97 18.09 -5.40 23.35
N THR A 98 17.22 -5.18 22.36
CA THR A 98 17.18 -3.92 21.60
C THR A 98 15.86 -3.18 21.71
N GLN A 99 14.73 -3.83 21.53
CA GLN A 99 13.42 -3.16 21.45
C GLN A 99 12.36 -3.71 22.40
N GLY A 100 12.58 -4.91 22.95
CA GLY A 100 11.55 -5.63 23.70
C GLY A 100 10.44 -6.16 22.79
N ASN A 101 9.91 -7.34 23.14
CA ASN A 101 8.76 -7.91 22.44
C ASN A 101 7.47 -7.31 23.01
N TRP A 102 6.52 -6.94 22.15
CA TRP A 102 5.23 -6.36 22.51
C TRP A 102 4.09 -7.05 21.76
N ASN A 103 2.85 -6.85 22.17
CA ASN A 103 1.69 -7.38 21.49
C ASN A 103 0.69 -6.25 21.19
N GLY A 104 0.10 -6.27 20.02
CA GLY A 104 -0.92 -5.30 19.64
C GLY A 104 -0.71 -4.70 18.25
N VAL A 105 -1.33 -3.55 18.02
CA VAL A 105 -1.20 -2.74 16.82
C VAL A 105 -0.74 -1.36 17.20
N VAL A 106 0.37 -0.90 16.63
CA VAL A 106 0.87 0.46 16.77
C VAL A 106 0.55 1.26 15.50
N GLY A 107 0.14 2.51 15.68
CA GLY A 107 -0.24 3.40 14.61
C GLY A 107 -1.74 3.31 14.26
N ARG A 108 -2.05 3.48 12.99
CA ARG A 108 -3.43 3.64 12.55
C ARG A 108 -4.16 2.31 12.43
N MET A 109 -5.41 2.31 12.86
CA MET A 109 -6.40 1.26 12.65
C MET A 109 -7.67 1.89 12.13
N TYR A 110 -8.14 1.49 10.96
CA TYR A 110 -9.37 2.05 10.40
C TYR A 110 -10.03 1.11 9.39
N LEU A 111 -11.30 1.39 9.12
CA LEU A 111 -12.03 0.84 8.00
C LEU A 111 -12.09 1.87 6.89
N TYR A 112 -11.97 1.43 5.65
CA TYR A 112 -12.11 2.29 4.49
C TYR A 112 -12.84 1.58 3.36
N VAL A 113 -13.39 2.35 2.43
CA VAL A 113 -14.08 1.82 1.27
C VAL A 113 -13.27 2.04 0.01
N LEU A 114 -13.29 1.06 -0.86
CA LEU A 114 -12.75 1.14 -2.21
C LEU A 114 -13.87 1.18 -3.23
N PRO A 115 -13.69 1.88 -4.35
CA PRO A 115 -14.52 1.70 -5.53
C PRO A 115 -14.50 0.23 -5.99
N GLU A 116 -15.53 -0.19 -6.73
CA GLU A 116 -15.57 -1.56 -7.26
C GLU A 116 -14.37 -1.82 -8.17
N VAL A 117 -14.07 -0.88 -9.07
CA VAL A 117 -12.81 -0.85 -9.82
C VAL A 117 -11.81 0.05 -9.12
N SER A 118 -10.64 -0.47 -8.80
CA SER A 118 -9.63 0.27 -8.02
C SER A 118 -8.22 -0.21 -8.32
N PHE A 119 -7.25 0.65 -8.05
CA PHE A 119 -5.86 0.25 -7.99
C PHE A 119 -5.62 -0.65 -6.77
N ARG A 120 -4.88 -1.72 -6.98
CA ARG A 120 -4.31 -2.54 -5.92
C ARG A 120 -2.89 -2.11 -5.59
N ASP A 121 -2.11 -1.78 -6.63
CA ASP A 121 -0.72 -1.36 -6.50
C ASP A 121 -0.34 -0.44 -7.67
N ILE A 122 0.58 0.49 -7.42
CA ILE A 122 1.18 1.36 -8.43
C ILE A 122 2.67 1.45 -8.16
N GLN A 123 3.46 1.06 -9.14
CA GLN A 123 4.92 1.11 -9.09
C GLN A 123 5.44 2.02 -10.21
N VAL A 124 6.36 2.90 -9.86
CA VAL A 124 7.01 3.80 -10.81
C VAL A 124 8.46 3.38 -10.99
N PHE A 125 8.87 3.19 -12.23
CA PHE A 125 10.23 2.87 -12.63
C PHE A 125 10.80 4.03 -13.44
N PRO A 126 11.59 4.92 -12.82
CA PRO A 126 12.23 6.02 -13.51
C PRO A 126 13.25 5.51 -14.53
N GLU A 127 13.23 6.11 -15.72
CA GLU A 127 14.19 5.86 -16.78
C GLU A 127 14.78 7.22 -17.26
N PRO A 128 15.68 7.85 -16.49
CA PRO A 128 16.20 9.18 -16.77
C PRO A 128 16.83 9.32 -18.15
N ASP A 129 17.60 8.33 -18.57
CA ASP A 129 18.26 8.33 -19.90
C ASP A 129 17.27 8.43 -21.05
N LYS A 130 16.05 7.94 -20.86
CA LYS A 130 14.96 8.01 -21.83
C LYS A 130 14.02 9.18 -21.58
N GLN A 131 14.27 10.00 -20.54
CA GLN A 131 13.41 11.10 -20.12
C GLN A 131 11.95 10.67 -19.89
N GLN A 132 11.76 9.50 -19.26
CA GLN A 132 10.44 8.92 -19.02
C GLN A 132 10.39 8.17 -17.70
N ALA A 133 9.16 7.90 -17.24
CA ALA A 133 8.87 6.98 -16.14
C ALA A 133 7.93 5.88 -16.64
N ARG A 134 8.29 4.63 -16.44
CA ARG A 134 7.40 3.50 -16.70
C ARG A 134 6.56 3.23 -15.46
N VAL A 135 5.25 3.27 -15.62
CA VAL A 135 4.28 3.11 -14.52
C VAL A 135 3.56 1.78 -14.69
N ARG A 136 3.76 0.90 -13.73
CA ARG A 136 3.09 -0.39 -13.64
C ARG A 136 1.96 -0.30 -12.62
N MET A 137 0.75 -0.65 -13.04
CA MET A 137 -0.45 -0.55 -12.23
C MET A 137 -1.14 -1.91 -12.13
N VAL A 138 -1.38 -2.37 -10.91
CA VAL A 138 -2.22 -3.55 -10.66
C VAL A 138 -3.62 -3.05 -10.34
N ILE A 139 -4.59 -3.48 -11.16
CA ILE A 139 -6.00 -3.09 -11.01
C ILE A 139 -6.85 -4.29 -10.62
N GLN A 140 -8.00 -4.04 -10.02
CA GLN A 140 -8.93 -5.06 -9.59
C GLN A 140 -10.38 -4.61 -9.79
N GLY A 141 -11.30 -5.58 -9.88
CA GLY A 141 -12.74 -5.31 -9.97
C GLY A 141 -13.20 -4.82 -11.35
N HIS A 142 -12.32 -4.79 -12.36
CA HIS A 142 -12.66 -4.37 -13.70
C HIS A 142 -13.59 -5.40 -14.39
N LYS A 143 -14.62 -4.92 -15.07
CA LYS A 143 -15.62 -5.74 -15.79
C LYS A 143 -15.78 -5.35 -17.26
N SER A 144 -15.32 -4.16 -17.60
CA SER A 144 -15.41 -3.59 -18.94
C SER A 144 -14.17 -2.77 -19.25
N SER A 145 -14.09 -2.10 -20.39
CA SER A 145 -13.01 -1.19 -20.71
C SER A 145 -12.73 -0.20 -19.59
N VAL A 146 -11.48 0.12 -19.37
CA VAL A 146 -11.04 1.12 -18.39
C VAL A 146 -10.24 2.21 -19.08
N LYS A 147 -10.37 3.42 -18.57
CA LYS A 147 -9.57 4.58 -18.96
C LYS A 147 -8.58 4.87 -17.82
N LEU A 148 -7.31 4.94 -18.16
CA LEU A 148 -6.25 5.33 -17.25
C LEU A 148 -5.70 6.69 -17.66
N SER A 149 -5.48 7.59 -16.70
CA SER A 149 -4.72 8.81 -16.91
C SER A 149 -3.59 8.94 -15.88
N LEU A 150 -2.47 9.49 -16.33
CA LEU A 150 -1.28 9.76 -15.54
C LEU A 150 -0.83 11.18 -15.75
N LYS A 151 -0.52 11.88 -14.68
CA LYS A 151 0.18 13.16 -14.66
C LYS A 151 1.14 13.22 -13.51
N ALA A 152 2.18 14.05 -13.60
CA ALA A 152 3.10 14.24 -12.49
C ALA A 152 3.50 15.72 -12.33
N GLU A 153 3.85 16.09 -11.10
CA GLU A 153 4.32 17.43 -10.76
C GLU A 153 5.42 17.33 -9.70
N SER A 154 6.50 18.10 -9.85
CA SER A 154 7.51 18.24 -8.80
C SER A 154 6.95 19.08 -7.65
N PHE A 155 7.29 18.75 -6.41
CA PHE A 155 6.70 19.44 -5.25
C PHE A 155 7.72 19.97 -4.22
N ASN A 156 8.99 19.57 -4.30
CA ASN A 156 10.05 20.04 -3.40
C ASN A 156 11.25 20.62 -4.16
N SER A 157 10.99 21.26 -5.27
CA SER A 157 11.98 21.88 -6.15
C SER A 157 11.75 23.37 -6.26
N ASP A 158 12.83 24.15 -6.33
CA ASP A 158 12.76 25.60 -6.54
C ASP A 158 12.19 25.96 -7.92
N ILE A 159 12.32 25.06 -8.89
CA ILE A 159 11.77 25.23 -10.25
C ILE A 159 10.65 24.18 -10.43
N PRO A 160 9.38 24.60 -10.37
CA PRO A 160 8.27 23.68 -10.60
C PRO A 160 8.32 23.04 -11.99
N HIS A 161 8.19 21.75 -12.06
CA HIS A 161 8.08 21.02 -13.32
C HIS A 161 6.78 20.21 -13.35
N ARG A 162 5.97 20.46 -14.38
CA ARG A 162 4.69 19.77 -14.60
C ARG A 162 4.78 18.89 -15.83
N VAL A 163 4.44 17.63 -15.64
CA VAL A 163 4.33 16.64 -16.72
C VAL A 163 2.87 16.60 -17.17
N PRO A 164 2.59 16.86 -18.45
CA PRO A 164 1.24 16.85 -18.99
C PRO A 164 0.53 15.51 -18.77
N GLU A 165 -0.78 15.57 -18.61
CA GLU A 165 -1.59 14.37 -18.49
C GLU A 165 -1.57 13.56 -19.77
N ILE A 166 -1.30 12.26 -19.63
CA ILE A 166 -1.49 11.27 -20.69
C ILE A 166 -2.68 10.39 -20.35
N THR A 167 -3.38 9.90 -21.36
CA THR A 167 -4.54 9.03 -21.19
C THR A 167 -4.48 7.87 -22.15
N GLN A 168 -4.83 6.69 -21.66
CA GLN A 168 -4.96 5.48 -22.45
C GLN A 168 -6.22 4.70 -22.06
N THR A 169 -6.95 4.20 -23.06
CA THR A 169 -8.10 3.32 -22.85
C THR A 169 -7.71 1.89 -23.19
N PHE A 170 -7.97 0.98 -22.25
CA PHE A 170 -7.76 -0.45 -22.43
C PHE A 170 -9.13 -1.09 -22.70
N SER A 171 -9.26 -1.78 -23.82
CA SER A 171 -10.48 -2.54 -24.13
C SER A 171 -10.62 -3.74 -23.19
N LYS A 172 -11.83 -4.30 -23.09
CA LYS A 172 -12.05 -5.49 -22.26
C LYS A 172 -11.14 -6.66 -22.66
N ASN A 173 -10.79 -6.77 -23.93
CA ASN A 173 -9.96 -7.88 -24.43
C ASN A 173 -8.48 -7.70 -24.13
N ASP A 174 -8.03 -6.44 -23.96
CA ASP A 174 -6.64 -6.09 -23.66
C ASP A 174 -6.38 -5.95 -22.15
N LEU A 175 -7.47 -6.01 -21.36
CA LEU A 175 -7.38 -5.87 -19.92
C LEU A 175 -6.69 -7.08 -19.28
N LYS A 176 -5.66 -6.76 -18.53
CA LYS A 176 -4.97 -7.66 -17.60
C LYS A 176 -5.03 -7.03 -16.21
N ASP A 177 -4.85 -7.83 -15.17
CA ASP A 177 -4.75 -7.31 -13.80
C ASP A 177 -3.57 -6.34 -13.64
N THR A 178 -2.55 -6.50 -14.47
CA THR A 178 -1.38 -5.60 -14.51
C THR A 178 -1.31 -4.88 -15.85
N LEU A 179 -1.31 -3.55 -15.79
CA LEU A 179 -1.18 -2.65 -16.94
C LEU A 179 0.07 -1.81 -16.80
N GLU A 180 0.65 -1.43 -17.93
CA GLU A 180 1.81 -0.54 -17.95
C GLU A 180 1.55 0.64 -18.89
N MET A 181 2.00 1.83 -18.47
CA MET A 181 2.02 3.04 -19.28
C MET A 181 3.38 3.71 -19.14
N VAL A 182 3.82 4.38 -20.19
CA VAL A 182 5.02 5.21 -20.18
C VAL A 182 4.62 6.67 -20.08
N LEU A 183 5.06 7.35 -19.03
CA LEU A 183 4.86 8.78 -18.81
C LEU A 183 6.11 9.52 -19.30
N PRO A 184 6.04 10.27 -20.42
CA PRO A 184 7.13 11.10 -20.89
C PRO A 184 7.39 12.26 -19.91
N MET A 185 8.56 12.31 -19.31
CA MET A 185 8.92 13.36 -18.35
C MET A 185 9.43 14.63 -19.06
N GLY A 186 9.91 14.50 -20.28
CA GLY A 186 10.41 15.61 -21.08
C GLY A 186 11.81 16.10 -20.68
N LYS A 187 12.34 17.02 -21.50
CA LYS A 187 13.72 17.52 -21.36
C LYS A 187 13.99 18.33 -20.10
N ASN A 188 12.93 18.93 -19.53
CA ASN A 188 13.04 19.75 -18.31
C ASN A 188 12.84 18.95 -17.03
N MET A 189 12.84 17.61 -17.12
CA MET A 189 12.78 16.78 -15.94
C MET A 189 13.96 17.06 -15.01
N GLN A 190 13.71 17.02 -13.72
CA GLN A 190 14.72 17.21 -12.68
C GLN A 190 15.12 15.87 -12.13
N LEU A 191 16.42 15.65 -12.00
CA LEU A 191 16.95 14.44 -11.38
C LEU A 191 16.89 14.56 -9.86
N TRP A 192 16.89 13.42 -9.22
CA TRP A 192 17.03 13.33 -7.77
C TRP A 192 18.48 12.95 -7.44
N ASP A 193 19.11 13.73 -6.62
CA ASP A 193 20.35 13.40 -5.92
C ASP A 193 20.28 13.92 -4.47
N GLU A 194 21.30 13.65 -3.66
CA GLU A 194 21.35 14.04 -2.26
C GLU A 194 21.45 15.56 -2.03
N PHE A 195 21.86 16.32 -3.05
CA PHE A 195 21.99 17.79 -2.98
C PHE A 195 20.76 18.48 -3.59
N HIS A 196 20.11 17.80 -4.55
CA HIS A 196 18.91 18.28 -5.26
C HIS A 196 17.83 17.19 -5.19
N PRO A 197 17.22 16.99 -4.01
CA PRO A 197 16.31 15.86 -3.78
C PRO A 197 14.91 16.10 -4.39
N THR A 198 14.87 16.43 -5.69
CA THR A 198 13.60 16.70 -6.37
C THR A 198 12.75 15.44 -6.47
N LEU A 199 11.54 15.52 -5.93
CA LEU A 199 10.54 14.47 -6.01
C LEU A 199 9.37 14.90 -6.89
N TYR A 200 8.76 13.93 -7.52
CA TYR A 200 7.53 14.06 -8.29
C TYR A 200 6.40 13.34 -7.59
N LYS A 201 5.23 13.95 -7.61
CA LYS A 201 3.97 13.34 -7.24
C LYS A 201 3.26 12.91 -8.52
N LEU A 202 3.22 11.59 -8.77
CA LEU A 202 2.39 10.99 -9.80
C LEU A 202 0.94 10.94 -9.31
N THR A 203 0.02 11.47 -10.08
CA THR A 203 -1.43 11.21 -9.90
C THR A 203 -1.88 10.26 -10.99
N ALA A 204 -2.33 9.07 -10.59
CA ALA A 204 -2.92 8.07 -11.46
C ALA A 204 -4.42 8.02 -11.22
N THR A 205 -5.21 8.09 -12.29
CA THR A 205 -6.68 7.98 -12.23
C THR A 205 -7.16 6.84 -13.11
N LEU A 206 -7.91 5.93 -12.49
CA LEU A 206 -8.59 4.80 -13.14
C LEU A 206 -10.07 5.12 -13.21
N THR A 207 -10.65 5.04 -14.40
CA THR A 207 -12.08 5.29 -14.61
C THR A 207 -12.73 4.13 -15.35
N GLN A 208 -13.88 3.68 -14.85
CA GLN A 208 -14.75 2.70 -15.52
C GLN A 208 -16.21 3.14 -15.34
N ALA A 209 -16.90 3.41 -16.43
CA ALA A 209 -18.26 3.99 -16.39
C ALA A 209 -18.33 5.22 -15.48
N ASN A 210 -19.14 5.18 -14.44
CA ASN A 210 -19.33 6.29 -13.47
C ASN A 210 -18.50 6.13 -12.19
N GLN A 211 -17.54 5.22 -12.18
CA GLN A 211 -16.65 4.97 -11.03
C GLN A 211 -15.23 5.39 -11.36
N SER A 212 -14.55 5.94 -10.38
CA SER A 212 -13.13 6.27 -10.49
C SER A 212 -12.39 5.99 -9.20
N ASP A 213 -11.13 5.60 -9.33
CA ASP A 213 -10.15 5.57 -8.24
C ASP A 213 -8.96 6.44 -8.62
N THR A 214 -8.50 7.26 -7.69
CA THR A 214 -7.33 8.14 -7.89
C THR A 214 -6.33 7.86 -6.79
N ARG A 215 -5.07 7.64 -7.19
CA ARG A 215 -3.95 7.38 -6.28
C ARG A 215 -2.79 8.32 -6.59
N GLU A 216 -2.08 8.69 -5.55
CA GLU A 216 -0.84 9.45 -5.63
C GLU A 216 0.34 8.59 -5.20
N VAL A 217 1.44 8.67 -5.95
CA VAL A 217 2.70 8.00 -5.67
C VAL A 217 3.84 8.98 -5.84
N GLU A 218 4.74 9.03 -4.88
CA GLU A 218 5.92 9.89 -4.93
C GLU A 218 7.12 9.11 -5.48
N PHE A 219 7.91 9.75 -6.35
CA PHE A 219 9.11 9.15 -6.92
C PHE A 219 10.17 10.20 -7.28
N GLY A 220 11.43 9.81 -7.30
CA GLY A 220 12.53 10.63 -7.83
C GLY A 220 13.00 10.12 -9.18
N MET A 221 13.39 11.01 -10.08
CA MET A 221 14.01 10.66 -11.37
C MET A 221 15.46 10.29 -11.13
N ARG A 222 15.70 9.01 -10.90
CA ARG A 222 17.00 8.45 -10.51
C ARG A 222 17.12 7.02 -11.03
N THR A 223 18.30 6.63 -11.46
CA THR A 223 18.63 5.24 -11.78
C THR A 223 19.41 4.62 -10.63
N PHE A 224 19.03 3.40 -10.26
CA PHE A 224 19.72 2.60 -9.25
C PHE A 224 20.02 1.22 -9.84
N THR A 225 21.27 0.91 -10.07
CA THR A 225 21.69 -0.33 -10.72
C THR A 225 22.72 -1.08 -9.91
N ILE A 226 22.79 -2.40 -10.12
CA ILE A 226 23.82 -3.27 -9.56
C ILE A 226 24.84 -3.57 -10.67
N GLN A 227 26.09 -3.26 -10.42
CA GLN A 227 27.20 -3.62 -11.32
C GLN A 227 28.20 -4.49 -10.56
N GLY A 228 28.23 -5.78 -10.88
CA GLY A 228 29.03 -6.75 -10.15
C GLY A 228 28.56 -6.89 -8.70
N LEU A 229 29.44 -6.61 -7.74
CA LEU A 229 29.15 -6.61 -6.29
C LEU A 229 28.85 -5.20 -5.75
N SER A 230 28.79 -4.19 -6.62
CA SER A 230 28.61 -2.79 -6.21
C SER A 230 27.26 -2.24 -6.64
N LEU A 231 26.68 -1.40 -5.78
CA LEU A 231 25.51 -0.58 -6.09
C LEU A 231 26.00 0.74 -6.70
N ILE A 232 25.54 1.06 -7.89
CA ILE A 232 25.82 2.32 -8.58
C ILE A 232 24.51 3.05 -8.77
N HIS A 233 24.48 4.34 -8.37
CA HIS A 233 23.40 5.24 -8.73
C HIS A 233 23.93 6.31 -9.70
N ILE A 234 23.15 6.65 -10.67
CA ILE A 234 23.40 7.66 -11.68
C ILE A 234 22.20 8.61 -11.74
#